data_363ea14222a52aaacc1b414b706702b4
#
_entry.id   363ea14222a52aaacc1b414b706702b4
#
_cell.length_a   1.000
_cell.length_b   1.000
_cell.length_c   1.000
_cell.angle_alpha   90.00
_cell.angle_beta   90.00
_cell.angle_gamma   90.00
#
_symmetry.space_group_name_H-M   'P 1'
#
loop_
_entity.id
_entity.type
_entity.pdbx_description
1 polymer ?
#
loop_
_entity_poly.entity_id
_entity_poly.type
_entity_poly.pdbx_seq_one_letter_code
_entity_poly.pdbx_strand_id
1 'polypeptide(L)'
;MLNVSQFIADHITGRQKSMFAADIEANRDKLRAEIEGKRVLVIGGAGTIGSSYIRAVLPFRPSKLVVVDISENGLAELTRDLRSTYGMYVPEEYRTYPLSFADPVFEKIFRAEQGFDIVANFSAHKHVRTEKDKYSVQALLENNVLKARKLLDLLSEFPPRHFFCVSTDKAANPVNIMGASKKIMEEMIMAYSSRFKISTARFANVAFSNGSLLAGFIGRLMKRQPLSSPNDVKRYFVSPDESGQICMLACILGQNREIFFPKLGAEQMMTFSSIADRFLHLSLIHI
;
A
#
# COMPACT_ATOMS: atom_id res chain seq x y z
N MET A 1 10.60 -25.72 1.79
CA MET A 1 10.33 -24.38 2.41
C MET A 1 9.11 -23.76 1.72
N LEU A 2 8.10 -23.32 2.44
CA LEU A 2 6.91 -22.72 1.88
C LEU A 2 7.23 -21.37 1.21
N ASN A 3 7.01 -21.26 -0.11
CA ASN A 3 7.13 -20.00 -0.83
C ASN A 3 5.76 -19.29 -0.80
N VAL A 4 5.66 -18.21 -0.03
CA VAL A 4 4.40 -17.47 0.17
C VAL A 4 3.89 -16.84 -1.13
N SER A 5 4.78 -16.31 -1.97
CA SER A 5 4.39 -15.71 -3.27
C SER A 5 3.80 -16.76 -4.21
N GLN A 6 4.42 -17.94 -4.28
CA GLN A 6 3.91 -19.06 -5.07
C GLN A 6 2.57 -19.57 -4.49
N PHE A 7 2.46 -19.66 -3.16
CA PHE A 7 1.22 -20.02 -2.50
C PHE A 7 0.08 -19.05 -2.85
N ILE A 8 0.35 -17.74 -2.86
CA ILE A 8 -0.64 -16.73 -3.25
C ILE A 8 -1.09 -16.96 -4.70
N ALA A 9 -0.14 -17.16 -5.61
CA ALA A 9 -0.42 -17.37 -7.02
C ALA A 9 -1.26 -18.62 -7.27
N ASP A 10 -0.89 -19.76 -6.65
CA ASP A 10 -1.52 -21.07 -6.92
C ASP A 10 -2.85 -21.23 -6.16
N HIS A 11 -2.96 -20.71 -4.95
CA HIS A 11 -4.04 -21.07 -4.03
C HIS A 11 -4.96 -19.94 -3.60
N ILE A 12 -4.60 -18.67 -3.86
CA ILE A 12 -5.43 -17.53 -3.47
C ILE A 12 -5.94 -16.76 -4.68
N THR A 13 -5.03 -16.29 -5.53
CA THR A 13 -5.40 -15.46 -6.67
C THR A 13 -5.66 -16.27 -7.94
N GLY A 14 -5.09 -17.45 -8.08
CA GLY A 14 -5.13 -18.26 -9.30
C GLY A 14 -4.36 -17.61 -10.45
N ARG A 15 -3.46 -16.68 -10.19
CA ARG A 15 -2.75 -15.88 -11.19
C ARG A 15 -1.25 -16.03 -11.06
N GLN A 16 -0.61 -16.61 -12.09
CA GLN A 16 0.87 -16.72 -12.18
C GLN A 16 1.51 -15.41 -12.65
N LYS A 17 0.76 -14.59 -13.39
CA LYS A 17 1.16 -13.23 -13.78
C LYS A 17 0.20 -12.25 -13.16
N SER A 18 0.70 -11.09 -12.78
CA SER A 18 -0.14 -10.01 -12.28
C SER A 18 -1.26 -9.67 -13.26
N MET A 19 -2.45 -9.40 -12.74
CA MET A 19 -3.59 -8.93 -13.54
C MET A 19 -3.32 -7.59 -14.23
N PHE A 20 -2.33 -6.82 -13.78
CA PHE A 20 -1.93 -5.51 -14.33
C PHE A 20 -0.73 -5.59 -15.28
N ALA A 21 -0.20 -6.79 -15.57
CA ALA A 21 0.99 -6.94 -16.41
C ALA A 21 0.80 -6.37 -17.81
N ALA A 22 -0.38 -6.61 -18.43
CA ALA A 22 -0.71 -6.07 -19.74
C ALA A 22 -0.86 -4.55 -19.72
N ASP A 23 -1.49 -3.99 -18.67
CA ASP A 23 -1.66 -2.53 -18.53
C ASP A 23 -0.32 -1.82 -18.36
N ILE A 24 0.59 -2.40 -17.57
CA ILE A 24 1.94 -1.87 -17.38
C ILE A 24 2.72 -1.90 -18.69
N GLU A 25 2.66 -2.99 -19.42
CA GLU A 25 3.38 -3.12 -20.71
C GLU A 25 2.82 -2.15 -21.74
N ALA A 26 1.50 -2.07 -21.89
CA ALA A 26 0.84 -1.15 -22.82
C ALA A 26 1.13 0.35 -22.52
N ASN A 27 1.46 0.68 -21.28
CA ASN A 27 1.75 2.05 -20.85
C ASN A 27 3.21 2.27 -20.44
N ARG A 28 4.12 1.34 -20.79
CA ARG A 28 5.53 1.35 -20.33
C ARG A 28 6.24 2.66 -20.64
N ASP A 29 6.09 3.19 -21.84
CA ASP A 29 6.77 4.42 -22.27
C ASP A 29 6.22 5.64 -21.54
N LYS A 30 4.90 5.68 -21.32
CA LYS A 30 4.26 6.75 -20.54
C LYS A 30 4.67 6.70 -19.08
N LEU A 31 4.70 5.51 -18.46
CA LEU A 31 5.19 5.32 -17.09
C LEU A 31 6.65 5.77 -16.98
N ARG A 32 7.49 5.40 -17.94
CA ARG A 32 8.89 5.84 -17.98
C ARG A 32 9.00 7.35 -18.07
N ALA A 33 8.32 7.99 -19.00
CA ALA A 33 8.35 9.45 -19.19
C ALA A 33 7.92 10.22 -17.93
N GLU A 34 7.00 9.67 -17.16
CA GLU A 34 6.47 10.31 -15.96
C GLU A 34 7.29 10.02 -14.68
N ILE A 35 8.12 8.93 -14.66
CA ILE A 35 8.85 8.51 -13.44
C ILE A 35 10.37 8.72 -13.60
N GLU A 36 10.94 8.50 -14.79
CA GLU A 36 12.38 8.57 -15.01
C GLU A 36 12.93 9.96 -14.62
N GLY A 37 13.99 9.96 -13.82
CA GLY A 37 14.61 11.17 -13.33
C GLY A 37 13.79 11.98 -12.33
N LYS A 38 12.61 11.50 -11.90
CA LYS A 38 11.75 12.21 -10.93
C LYS A 38 12.14 11.92 -9.48
N ARG A 39 11.77 12.84 -8.62
CA ARG A 39 11.97 12.76 -7.17
C ARG A 39 10.69 12.21 -6.53
N VAL A 40 10.79 11.06 -5.89
CA VAL A 40 9.65 10.30 -5.34
C VAL A 40 9.70 10.31 -3.81
N LEU A 41 8.58 10.67 -3.19
CA LEU A 41 8.34 10.52 -1.75
C LEU A 41 7.28 9.43 -1.53
N VAL A 42 7.61 8.45 -0.69
CA VAL A 42 6.69 7.40 -0.26
C VAL A 42 6.51 7.46 1.26
N ILE A 43 5.29 7.72 1.70
CA ILE A 43 4.90 7.75 3.11
C ILE A 43 4.19 6.42 3.45
N GLY A 44 4.60 5.75 4.54
CA GLY A 44 4.14 4.39 4.86
C GLY A 44 4.78 3.32 3.98
N GLY A 45 6.03 3.58 3.55
CA GLY A 45 6.72 2.73 2.57
C GLY A 45 7.24 1.41 3.11
N ALA A 46 7.36 1.24 4.42
CA ALA A 46 7.74 -0.03 5.05
C ALA A 46 6.57 -1.02 5.17
N GLY A 47 5.33 -0.57 4.95
CA GLY A 47 4.15 -1.42 4.87
C GLY A 47 4.12 -2.25 3.57
N THR A 48 3.32 -3.33 3.53
CA THR A 48 3.23 -4.24 2.38
C THR A 48 2.89 -3.51 1.07
N ILE A 49 1.90 -2.61 1.08
CA ILE A 49 1.47 -1.91 -0.13
C ILE A 49 2.51 -0.86 -0.55
N GLY A 50 3.04 -0.10 0.43
CA GLY A 50 4.07 0.92 0.17
C GLY A 50 5.36 0.33 -0.40
N SER A 51 5.84 -0.80 0.16
CA SER A 51 7.02 -1.49 -0.36
C SER A 51 6.78 -2.10 -1.74
N SER A 52 5.58 -2.63 -2.00
CA SER A 52 5.21 -3.14 -3.32
C SER A 52 5.07 -2.03 -4.37
N TYR A 53 4.57 -0.84 -3.97
CA TYR A 53 4.58 0.34 -4.82
C TYR A 53 6.00 0.78 -5.19
N ILE A 54 6.90 0.83 -4.20
CA ILE A 54 8.32 1.15 -4.43
C ILE A 54 8.92 0.19 -5.46
N ARG A 55 8.71 -1.14 -5.30
CA ARG A 55 9.20 -2.13 -6.27
C ARG A 55 8.59 -1.95 -7.65
N ALA A 56 7.35 -1.51 -7.77
CA ALA A 56 6.70 -1.24 -9.04
C ALA A 56 7.27 0.01 -9.74
N VAL A 57 7.69 1.03 -8.99
CA VAL A 57 8.21 2.30 -9.51
C VAL A 57 9.69 2.23 -9.88
N LEU A 58 10.51 1.51 -9.12
CA LEU A 58 11.97 1.48 -9.29
C LEU A 58 12.45 1.04 -10.69
N PRO A 59 11.79 0.11 -11.42
CA PRO A 59 12.17 -0.23 -12.80
C PRO A 59 12.12 0.93 -13.79
N PHE A 60 11.40 2.00 -13.45
CA PHE A 60 11.28 3.22 -14.26
C PHE A 60 12.30 4.32 -13.89
N ARG A 61 13.27 4.01 -13.02
CA ARG A 61 14.46 4.82 -12.72
C ARG A 61 14.21 6.25 -12.23
N PRO A 62 13.49 6.42 -11.10
CA PRO A 62 13.45 7.73 -10.45
C PRO A 62 14.87 8.16 -10.03
N SER A 63 15.15 9.47 -10.03
CA SER A 63 16.48 9.99 -9.62
C SER A 63 16.66 9.99 -8.11
N LYS A 64 15.57 10.12 -7.36
CA LYS A 64 15.57 10.16 -5.89
C LYS A 64 14.38 9.40 -5.32
N LEU A 65 14.62 8.67 -4.24
CA LEU A 65 13.58 8.01 -3.46
C LEU A 65 13.74 8.34 -1.99
N VAL A 66 12.75 8.99 -1.42
CA VAL A 66 12.65 9.23 0.03
C VAL A 66 11.49 8.40 0.58
N VAL A 67 11.75 7.61 1.60
CA VAL A 67 10.77 6.74 2.25
C VAL A 67 10.61 7.14 3.71
N VAL A 68 9.38 7.40 4.12
CA VAL A 68 9.02 7.77 5.48
C VAL A 68 8.08 6.72 6.07
N ASP A 69 8.41 6.20 7.23
CA ASP A 69 7.57 5.26 7.97
C ASP A 69 7.89 5.36 9.47
N ILE A 70 6.92 5.07 10.32
CA ILE A 70 7.14 5.01 11.77
C ILE A 70 7.91 3.74 12.22
N SER A 71 7.95 2.72 11.35
CA SER A 71 8.61 1.46 11.62
C SER A 71 10.08 1.49 11.20
N GLU A 72 10.99 1.76 12.14
CA GLU A 72 12.44 1.73 11.89
C GLU A 72 12.90 0.36 11.37
N ASN A 73 12.47 -0.73 12.03
CA ASN A 73 12.80 -2.08 11.60
C ASN A 73 12.27 -2.39 10.19
N GLY A 74 11.06 -1.92 9.88
CA GLY A 74 10.47 -2.08 8.55
C GLY A 74 11.27 -1.34 7.46
N LEU A 75 11.76 -0.13 7.76
CA LEU A 75 12.61 0.63 6.84
C LEU A 75 13.99 -0.04 6.63
N ALA A 76 14.57 -0.58 7.70
CA ALA A 76 15.82 -1.32 7.62
C ALA A 76 15.68 -2.57 6.75
N GLU A 77 14.58 -3.33 6.93
CA GLU A 77 14.30 -4.52 6.13
C GLU A 77 13.99 -4.19 4.67
N LEU A 78 13.21 -3.16 4.41
CA LEU A 78 12.97 -2.66 3.07
C LEU A 78 14.29 -2.31 2.35
N THR A 79 15.21 -1.64 3.05
CA THR A 79 16.51 -1.26 2.49
C THR A 79 17.37 -2.48 2.15
N ARG A 80 17.40 -3.50 3.04
CA ARG A 80 18.12 -4.75 2.78
C ARG A 80 17.54 -5.47 1.58
N ASP A 81 16.22 -5.59 1.53
CA ASP A 81 15.51 -6.30 0.48
C ASP A 81 15.72 -5.63 -0.90
N LEU A 82 15.60 -4.30 -1.00
CA LEU A 82 15.84 -3.59 -2.26
C LEU A 82 17.28 -3.74 -2.75
N ARG A 83 18.27 -3.69 -1.84
CA ARG A 83 19.70 -3.80 -2.18
C ARG A 83 20.13 -5.23 -2.46
N SER A 84 19.46 -6.24 -1.89
CA SER A 84 19.78 -7.65 -2.11
C SER A 84 19.01 -8.26 -3.28
N THR A 85 17.99 -7.60 -3.80
CA THR A 85 17.25 -8.08 -4.96
C THR A 85 18.08 -7.94 -6.24
N TYR A 86 18.41 -9.06 -6.85
CA TYR A 86 19.24 -9.08 -8.07
C TYR A 86 18.59 -8.26 -9.20
N GLY A 87 19.38 -7.37 -9.79
CA GLY A 87 18.94 -6.52 -10.91
C GLY A 87 17.99 -5.37 -10.53
N MET A 88 17.67 -5.20 -9.24
CA MET A 88 16.83 -4.10 -8.78
C MET A 88 17.60 -2.77 -8.87
N TYR A 89 17.03 -1.81 -9.59
CA TYR A 89 17.53 -0.45 -9.58
C TYR A 89 17.17 0.23 -8.25
N VAL A 90 18.14 0.82 -7.59
CA VAL A 90 17.94 1.70 -6.44
C VAL A 90 18.67 3.01 -6.74
N PRO A 91 18.02 4.19 -6.66
CA PRO A 91 18.67 5.46 -6.94
C PRO A 91 19.80 5.74 -5.93
N GLU A 92 20.84 6.46 -6.35
CA GLU A 92 21.93 6.89 -5.44
C GLU A 92 21.38 7.73 -4.29
N GLU A 93 20.44 8.63 -4.57
CA GLU A 93 19.72 9.39 -3.57
C GLU A 93 18.54 8.61 -2.99
N TYR A 94 18.84 7.51 -2.29
CA TYR A 94 17.89 6.75 -1.52
C TYR A 94 18.02 7.06 -0.02
N ARG A 95 16.94 7.57 0.58
CA ARG A 95 16.92 7.95 2.01
C ARG A 95 15.68 7.39 2.70
N THR A 96 15.84 6.95 3.94
CA THR A 96 14.75 6.48 4.81
C THR A 96 14.72 7.29 6.10
N TYR A 97 13.50 7.62 6.56
CA TYR A 97 13.30 8.37 7.81
C TYR A 97 12.28 7.67 8.69
N PRO A 98 12.69 7.17 9.89
CA PRO A 98 11.81 6.52 10.86
C PRO A 98 11.05 7.57 11.69
N LEU A 99 10.05 8.20 11.10
CA LEU A 99 9.25 9.24 11.72
C LEU A 99 7.83 9.31 11.16
N SER A 100 6.93 9.98 11.86
CA SER A 100 5.59 10.26 11.35
C SER A 100 5.63 11.42 10.34
N PHE A 101 4.87 11.31 9.27
CA PHE A 101 4.72 12.41 8.31
C PHE A 101 4.02 13.67 8.88
N ALA A 102 3.50 13.59 10.11
CA ALA A 102 2.94 14.74 10.83
C ALA A 102 3.92 15.38 11.82
N ASP A 103 5.14 14.83 11.95
CA ASP A 103 6.15 15.36 12.84
C ASP A 103 6.78 16.65 12.28
N PRO A 104 7.18 17.58 13.15
CA PRO A 104 7.87 18.81 12.70
C PRO A 104 9.15 18.53 11.90
N VAL A 105 9.82 17.41 12.17
CA VAL A 105 11.03 17.01 11.42
C VAL A 105 10.70 16.66 10.00
N PHE A 106 9.56 15.99 9.74
CA PHE A 106 9.11 15.72 8.38
C PHE A 106 8.90 17.03 7.59
N GLU A 107 8.25 18.00 8.19
CA GLU A 107 8.02 19.30 7.55
C GLU A 107 9.36 19.99 7.21
N LYS A 108 10.35 19.95 8.10
CA LYS A 108 11.70 20.48 7.83
C LYS A 108 12.35 19.76 6.64
N ILE A 109 12.28 18.43 6.59
CA ILE A 109 12.81 17.64 5.47
C ILE A 109 12.09 18.04 4.17
N PHE A 110 10.77 18.10 4.18
CA PHE A 110 9.98 18.39 3.00
C PHE A 110 10.27 19.79 2.42
N ARG A 111 10.40 20.80 3.32
CA ARG A 111 10.77 22.16 2.93
C ARG A 111 12.20 22.26 2.43
N ALA A 112 13.17 21.59 3.07
CA ALA A 112 14.55 21.53 2.62
C ALA A 112 14.69 20.88 1.25
N GLU A 113 13.85 19.91 0.95
CA GLU A 113 13.78 19.26 -0.36
C GLU A 113 13.00 20.07 -1.40
N GLN A 114 12.31 21.15 -1.00
CA GLN A 114 11.41 21.93 -1.87
C GLN A 114 10.33 21.09 -2.55
N GLY A 115 9.81 20.09 -1.84
CA GLY A 115 8.80 19.17 -2.34
C GLY A 115 9.38 18.02 -3.19
N PHE A 116 8.48 17.28 -3.84
CA PHE A 116 8.76 16.11 -4.67
C PHE A 116 7.85 16.10 -5.89
N ASP A 117 8.31 15.51 -7.01
CA ASP A 117 7.49 15.37 -8.21
C ASP A 117 6.33 14.39 -8.02
N ILE A 118 6.60 13.29 -7.33
CA ILE A 118 5.63 12.22 -7.07
C ILE A 118 5.56 11.98 -5.55
N VAL A 119 4.36 12.08 -5.00
CA VAL A 119 4.11 11.79 -3.58
C VAL A 119 3.04 10.72 -3.45
N ALA A 120 3.37 9.61 -2.78
CA ALA A 120 2.46 8.51 -2.55
C ALA A 120 2.30 8.23 -1.04
N ASN A 121 1.08 8.34 -0.52
CA ASN A 121 0.77 8.13 0.89
C ASN A 121 0.05 6.80 1.12
N PHE A 122 0.72 5.87 1.80
CA PHE A 122 0.20 4.56 2.23
C PHE A 122 -0.06 4.49 3.74
N SER A 123 0.22 5.56 4.48
CA SER A 123 0.02 5.59 5.92
C SER A 123 -1.46 5.59 6.27
N ALA A 124 -1.89 4.61 7.05
CA ALA A 124 -3.26 4.53 7.54
C ALA A 124 -3.38 3.63 8.78
N HIS A 125 -4.29 3.95 9.67
CA HIS A 125 -4.87 2.98 10.60
C HIS A 125 -5.96 2.20 9.87
N LYS A 126 -5.76 0.89 9.67
CA LYS A 126 -6.57 0.05 8.76
C LYS A 126 -7.35 -1.08 9.43
N HIS A 127 -7.16 -1.28 10.74
CA HIS A 127 -7.79 -2.39 11.46
C HIS A 127 -9.10 -1.98 12.10
N VAL A 128 -10.22 -2.59 11.66
CA VAL A 128 -11.56 -2.39 12.26
C VAL A 128 -11.57 -2.77 13.75
N ARG A 129 -10.81 -3.80 14.15
CA ARG A 129 -10.73 -4.24 15.55
C ARG A 129 -10.10 -3.23 16.52
N THR A 130 -9.53 -2.13 16.02
CA THR A 130 -9.02 -1.04 16.87
C THR A 130 -10.12 -0.06 17.30
N GLU A 131 -11.35 -0.20 16.80
CA GLU A 131 -12.51 0.59 17.22
C GLU A 131 -13.08 0.08 18.56
N LYS A 132 -12.27 0.14 19.64
CA LYS A 132 -12.64 -0.43 20.95
C LYS A 132 -13.22 0.60 21.91
N ASP A 133 -12.72 1.82 21.86
CA ASP A 133 -13.06 2.91 22.75
C ASP A 133 -12.86 4.28 22.06
N LYS A 134 -13.25 5.34 22.77
CA LYS A 134 -13.15 6.73 22.25
C LYS A 134 -11.72 7.14 21.88
N TYR A 135 -10.71 6.65 22.59
CA TYR A 135 -9.32 7.04 22.35
C TYR A 135 -8.76 6.37 21.11
N SER A 136 -9.05 5.09 20.92
CA SER A 136 -8.65 4.37 19.71
C SER A 136 -9.37 4.91 18.46
N VAL A 137 -10.63 5.32 18.58
CA VAL A 137 -11.35 6.02 17.51
C VAL A 137 -10.74 7.38 17.23
N GLN A 138 -10.42 8.16 18.27
CA GLN A 138 -9.74 9.45 18.11
C GLN A 138 -8.40 9.28 17.39
N ALA A 139 -7.55 8.35 17.83
CA ALA A 139 -6.25 8.09 17.20
C ALA A 139 -6.39 7.67 15.72
N LEU A 140 -7.44 6.92 15.39
CA LEU A 140 -7.76 6.53 14.03
C LEU A 140 -8.13 7.75 13.16
N LEU A 141 -9.01 8.61 13.65
CA LEU A 141 -9.42 9.85 12.95
C LEU A 141 -8.25 10.84 12.84
N GLU A 142 -7.47 11.01 13.88
CA GLU A 142 -6.26 11.85 13.84
C GLU A 142 -5.30 11.37 12.75
N ASN A 143 -5.03 10.07 12.70
CA ASN A 143 -4.09 9.54 11.71
C ASN A 143 -4.64 9.58 10.28
N ASN A 144 -5.88 9.15 10.07
CA ASN A 144 -6.43 9.00 8.72
C ASN A 144 -6.96 10.32 8.14
N VAL A 145 -7.34 11.29 8.99
CA VAL A 145 -7.96 12.52 8.53
C VAL A 145 -7.09 13.74 8.85
N LEU A 146 -6.83 14.03 10.15
CA LEU A 146 -6.18 15.27 10.52
C LEU A 146 -4.73 15.37 10.07
N LYS A 147 -3.95 14.28 10.21
CA LYS A 147 -2.58 14.23 9.69
C LYS A 147 -2.55 14.29 8.16
N ALA A 148 -3.50 13.63 7.48
CA ALA A 148 -3.61 13.71 6.03
C ALA A 148 -3.88 15.15 5.57
N ARG A 149 -4.71 15.92 6.28
CA ARG A 149 -4.93 17.34 5.99
C ARG A 149 -3.64 18.15 6.10
N LYS A 150 -2.86 17.99 7.19
CA LYS A 150 -1.57 18.67 7.33
C LYS A 150 -0.62 18.39 6.16
N LEU A 151 -0.59 17.14 5.68
CA LEU A 151 0.18 16.79 4.49
C LEU A 151 -0.32 17.55 3.26
N LEU A 152 -1.64 17.59 3.03
CA LEU A 152 -2.22 18.29 1.88
C LEU A 152 -1.95 19.80 1.90
N ASP A 153 -1.98 20.42 3.09
CA ASP A 153 -1.62 21.83 3.26
C ASP A 153 -0.15 22.06 2.86
N LEU A 154 0.77 21.20 3.31
CA LEU A 154 2.19 21.26 2.96
C LEU A 154 2.43 21.01 1.46
N LEU A 155 1.72 20.04 0.86
CA LEU A 155 1.76 19.78 -0.58
C LEU A 155 1.24 20.98 -1.40
N SER A 156 0.35 21.79 -0.83
CA SER A 156 -0.17 22.98 -1.52
C SER A 156 0.87 24.11 -1.63
N GLU A 157 1.89 24.12 -0.77
CA GLU A 157 3.01 25.05 -0.86
C GLU A 157 4.05 24.61 -1.91
N PHE A 158 4.21 23.29 -2.07
CA PHE A 158 5.11 22.67 -3.05
C PHE A 158 4.35 21.58 -3.82
N PRO A 159 3.50 21.96 -4.79
CA PRO A 159 2.60 21.04 -5.46
C PRO A 159 3.33 19.94 -6.22
N PRO A 160 3.05 18.66 -5.93
CA PRO A 160 3.61 17.57 -6.70
C PRO A 160 2.94 17.47 -8.06
N ARG A 161 3.63 16.90 -9.03
CA ARG A 161 3.07 16.55 -10.34
C ARG A 161 2.01 15.44 -10.22
N HIS A 162 2.24 14.50 -9.30
CA HIS A 162 1.34 13.40 -9.00
C HIS A 162 1.23 13.21 -7.48
N PHE A 163 0.02 13.28 -6.95
CA PHE A 163 -0.28 12.85 -5.59
C PHE A 163 -1.22 11.67 -5.58
N PHE A 164 -0.84 10.65 -4.83
CA PHE A 164 -1.61 9.44 -4.63
C PHE A 164 -1.81 9.18 -3.13
N CYS A 165 -3.01 8.79 -2.73
CA CYS A 165 -3.29 8.34 -1.38
C CYS A 165 -4.09 7.04 -1.43
N VAL A 166 -3.59 5.97 -0.81
CA VAL A 166 -4.26 4.68 -0.83
C VAL A 166 -5.59 4.70 -0.09
N SER A 167 -6.63 4.10 -0.66
CA SER A 167 -7.91 3.88 -0.03
C SER A 167 -8.29 2.39 0.05
N THR A 168 -9.54 2.08 0.27
CA THR A 168 -10.05 0.72 0.50
C THR A 168 -11.47 0.58 -0.07
N ASP A 169 -11.87 -0.64 -0.38
CA ASP A 169 -13.24 -1.02 -0.72
C ASP A 169 -14.26 -0.57 0.35
N LYS A 170 -13.85 -0.55 1.63
CA LYS A 170 -14.69 -0.15 2.77
C LYS A 170 -15.03 1.34 2.80
N ALA A 171 -14.34 2.17 2.02
CA ALA A 171 -14.68 3.58 1.84
C ALA A 171 -15.87 3.80 0.88
N ALA A 172 -16.18 2.83 0.01
CA ALA A 172 -17.28 2.93 -0.95
C ALA A 172 -18.65 2.99 -0.25
N ASN A 173 -18.87 2.10 0.72
CA ASN A 173 -20.06 2.04 1.55
C ASN A 173 -19.65 1.72 3.00
N PRO A 174 -19.26 2.73 3.78
CA PRO A 174 -18.70 2.52 5.11
C PRO A 174 -19.75 2.03 6.11
N VAL A 175 -19.47 0.88 6.72
CA VAL A 175 -20.30 0.28 7.79
C VAL A 175 -19.60 0.31 9.16
N ASN A 176 -18.42 0.92 9.24
CA ASN A 176 -17.63 1.07 10.45
C ASN A 176 -16.82 2.37 10.41
N ILE A 177 -16.25 2.76 11.55
CA ILE A 177 -15.54 4.03 11.70
C ILE A 177 -14.26 4.07 10.83
N MET A 178 -13.55 2.95 10.71
CA MET A 178 -12.38 2.89 9.84
C MET A 178 -12.76 3.16 8.37
N GLY A 179 -13.80 2.53 7.85
CA GLY A 179 -14.32 2.80 6.51
C GLY A 179 -14.78 4.25 6.34
N ALA A 180 -15.50 4.79 7.34
CA ALA A 180 -15.94 6.19 7.36
C ALA A 180 -14.75 7.17 7.36
N SER A 181 -13.71 6.91 8.17
CA SER A 181 -12.49 7.74 8.19
C SER A 181 -11.77 7.78 6.84
N LYS A 182 -11.74 6.65 6.13
CA LYS A 182 -11.18 6.57 4.78
C LYS A 182 -12.05 7.29 3.75
N LYS A 183 -13.37 7.25 3.91
CA LYS A 183 -14.29 8.04 3.07
C LYS A 183 -14.09 9.52 3.27
N ILE A 184 -14.01 10.00 4.53
CA ILE A 184 -13.71 11.40 4.84
C ILE A 184 -12.35 11.81 4.25
N MET A 185 -11.33 10.96 4.37
CA MET A 185 -10.02 11.20 3.76
C MET A 185 -10.15 11.33 2.23
N GLU A 186 -10.91 10.47 1.54
CA GLU A 186 -11.12 10.58 0.10
C GLU A 186 -11.78 11.91 -0.29
N GLU A 187 -12.84 12.31 0.40
CA GLU A 187 -13.50 13.59 0.14
C GLU A 187 -12.56 14.78 0.37
N MET A 188 -11.76 14.68 1.43
CA MET A 188 -10.78 15.73 1.75
C MET A 188 -9.69 15.83 0.69
N ILE A 189 -9.06 14.71 0.26
CA ILE A 189 -8.05 14.78 -0.80
C ILE A 189 -8.65 15.33 -2.09
N MET A 190 -9.89 14.93 -2.44
CA MET A 190 -10.58 15.44 -3.64
C MET A 190 -10.86 16.96 -3.57
N ALA A 191 -11.04 17.52 -2.37
CA ALA A 191 -11.19 18.96 -2.19
C ALA A 191 -9.92 19.75 -2.57
N TYR A 192 -8.73 19.12 -2.49
CA TYR A 192 -7.47 19.76 -2.90
C TYR A 192 -7.14 19.57 -4.39
N SER A 193 -8.01 18.94 -5.17
CA SER A 193 -7.77 18.64 -6.58
C SER A 193 -7.62 19.86 -7.51
N SER A 194 -8.01 21.05 -7.04
CA SER A 194 -7.76 22.31 -7.74
C SER A 194 -6.31 22.81 -7.59
N ARG A 195 -5.55 22.28 -6.63
CA ARG A 195 -4.18 22.71 -6.32
C ARG A 195 -3.12 21.84 -6.98
N PHE A 196 -3.37 20.54 -7.05
CA PHE A 196 -2.50 19.54 -7.70
C PHE A 196 -3.31 18.31 -8.12
N LYS A 197 -2.74 17.51 -9.01
CA LYS A 197 -3.37 16.30 -9.52
C LYS A 197 -3.42 15.22 -8.44
N ILE A 198 -4.61 14.64 -8.24
CA ILE A 198 -4.89 13.66 -7.20
C ILE A 198 -5.53 12.42 -7.81
N SER A 199 -5.05 11.25 -7.40
CA SER A 199 -5.68 9.97 -7.66
C SER A 199 -5.67 9.08 -6.43
N THR A 200 -6.53 8.07 -6.41
CA THR A 200 -6.60 7.08 -5.34
C THR A 200 -6.93 5.71 -5.91
N ALA A 201 -6.70 4.67 -5.13
CA ALA A 201 -7.11 3.31 -5.47
C ALA A 201 -7.83 2.65 -4.30
N ARG A 202 -8.93 1.97 -4.62
CA ARG A 202 -9.68 1.10 -3.71
C ARG A 202 -9.47 -0.33 -4.14
N PHE A 203 -9.04 -1.18 -3.24
CA PHE A 203 -8.95 -2.61 -3.49
C PHE A 203 -9.22 -3.39 -2.22
N ALA A 204 -9.48 -4.68 -2.42
CA ALA A 204 -9.87 -5.60 -1.38
C ALA A 204 -8.67 -6.02 -0.49
N ASN A 205 -8.68 -7.25 0.01
CA ASN A 205 -7.62 -7.71 0.88
C ASN A 205 -6.33 -8.01 0.09
N VAL A 206 -5.22 -7.51 0.57
CA VAL A 206 -3.89 -7.90 0.09
C VAL A 206 -3.49 -9.17 0.82
N ALA A 207 -3.26 -10.26 0.07
CA ALA A 207 -2.91 -11.56 0.63
C ALA A 207 -1.60 -11.47 1.43
N PHE A 208 -1.58 -12.03 2.63
CA PHE A 208 -0.43 -12.03 3.56
C PHE A 208 0.16 -10.64 3.87
N SER A 209 -0.62 -9.57 3.71
CA SER A 209 -0.16 -8.23 4.09
C SER A 209 0.11 -8.13 5.58
N ASN A 210 1.09 -7.30 5.97
CA ASN A 210 1.49 -7.08 7.36
C ASN A 210 0.29 -6.78 8.27
N GLY A 211 0.18 -7.52 9.37
CA GLY A 211 -0.92 -7.42 10.33
C GLY A 211 -2.25 -8.04 9.86
N SER A 212 -2.32 -8.66 8.66
CA SER A 212 -3.51 -9.37 8.22
C SER A 212 -3.68 -10.71 8.94
N LEU A 213 -4.91 -11.27 8.86
CA LEU A 213 -5.19 -12.60 9.40
C LEU A 213 -4.28 -13.67 8.76
N LEU A 214 -4.08 -13.61 7.43
CA LEU A 214 -3.25 -14.56 6.71
C LEU A 214 -1.78 -14.47 7.11
N ALA A 215 -1.22 -13.27 7.27
CA ALA A 215 0.14 -13.11 7.79
C ALA A 215 0.28 -13.70 9.22
N GLY A 216 -0.79 -13.61 10.02
CA GLY A 216 -0.86 -14.22 11.32
C GLY A 216 -0.76 -15.77 11.31
N PHE A 217 -1.12 -16.44 10.22
CA PHE A 217 -1.01 -17.90 10.09
C PHE A 217 0.46 -18.33 10.11
N ILE A 218 1.35 -17.61 9.44
CA ILE A 218 2.80 -17.88 9.46
C ILE A 218 3.32 -17.84 10.89
N GLY A 219 3.02 -16.76 11.63
CA GLY A 219 3.49 -16.62 13.01
C GLY A 219 2.91 -17.67 13.96
N ARG A 220 1.65 -18.08 13.76
CA ARG A 220 1.02 -19.15 14.55
C ARG A 220 1.61 -20.52 14.25
N LEU A 221 1.86 -20.81 12.98
CA LEU A 221 2.52 -22.05 12.58
C LEU A 221 3.90 -22.18 13.20
N MET A 222 4.72 -21.13 13.14
CA MET A 222 6.05 -21.11 13.77
C MET A 222 6.00 -21.32 15.28
N LYS A 223 4.92 -20.89 15.95
CA LYS A 223 4.70 -21.04 17.39
C LYS A 223 3.90 -22.29 17.75
N ARG A 224 3.57 -23.16 16.78
CA ARG A 224 2.71 -24.34 16.97
C ARG A 224 1.36 -24.01 17.61
N GLN A 225 0.79 -22.86 17.24
CA GLN A 225 -0.51 -22.39 17.71
C GLN A 225 -1.61 -22.75 16.69
N PRO A 226 -2.86 -22.96 17.13
CA PRO A 226 -3.96 -23.27 16.23
C PRO A 226 -4.25 -22.09 15.29
N LEU A 227 -4.63 -22.41 14.05
CA LEU A 227 -5.15 -21.43 13.10
C LEU A 227 -6.65 -21.23 13.36
N SER A 228 -7.07 -19.98 13.50
CA SER A 228 -8.48 -19.60 13.62
C SER A 228 -8.86 -18.71 12.47
N SER A 229 -9.90 -19.05 11.74
CA SER A 229 -10.38 -18.30 10.59
C SER A 229 -11.91 -18.37 10.46
N PRO A 230 -12.58 -17.28 10.03
CA PRO A 230 -14.00 -17.31 9.73
C PRO A 230 -14.27 -18.19 8.49
N ASN A 231 -15.35 -18.97 8.53
CA ASN A 231 -15.77 -19.86 7.45
C ASN A 231 -16.92 -19.30 6.59
N ASP A 232 -17.57 -18.25 7.07
CA ASP A 232 -18.74 -17.61 6.48
C ASP A 232 -18.42 -16.33 5.68
N VAL A 233 -17.19 -15.85 5.76
CA VAL A 233 -16.77 -14.58 5.15
C VAL A 233 -15.96 -14.82 3.90
N LYS A 234 -16.51 -14.47 2.73
CA LYS A 234 -15.80 -14.43 1.45
C LYS A 234 -15.21 -13.06 1.16
N ARG A 235 -14.01 -13.03 0.57
CA ARG A 235 -13.31 -11.79 0.19
C ARG A 235 -12.60 -11.94 -1.15
N TYR A 236 -12.43 -10.82 -1.83
CA TYR A 236 -11.50 -10.69 -2.94
C TYR A 236 -10.09 -10.54 -2.43
N PHE A 237 -9.14 -11.07 -3.18
CA PHE A 237 -7.72 -10.96 -2.88
C PHE A 237 -6.92 -10.49 -4.09
N VAL A 238 -5.94 -9.64 -3.79
CA VAL A 238 -4.85 -9.27 -4.71
C VAL A 238 -3.53 -9.68 -4.06
N SER A 239 -2.52 -9.94 -4.90
CA SER A 239 -1.17 -10.18 -4.39
C SER A 239 -0.54 -8.87 -3.89
N PRO A 240 0.53 -8.93 -3.06
CA PRO A 240 1.31 -7.74 -2.72
C PRO A 240 1.77 -6.97 -3.95
N ASP A 241 2.31 -7.65 -4.97
CA ASP A 241 2.78 -7.02 -6.20
C ASP A 241 1.65 -6.32 -6.95
N GLU A 242 0.50 -6.98 -7.12
CA GLU A 242 -0.69 -6.37 -7.73
C GLU A 242 -1.15 -5.13 -6.97
N SER A 243 -1.06 -5.13 -5.64
CA SER A 243 -1.43 -3.96 -4.83
C SER A 243 -0.52 -2.76 -5.09
N GLY A 244 0.79 -2.97 -5.24
CA GLY A 244 1.75 -1.92 -5.60
C GLY A 244 1.55 -1.42 -7.03
N GLN A 245 1.31 -2.33 -7.95
CA GLN A 245 1.13 -2.02 -9.37
C GLN A 245 -0.13 -1.19 -9.64
N ILE A 246 -1.29 -1.53 -9.06
CA ILE A 246 -2.48 -0.70 -9.21
C ILE A 246 -2.28 0.69 -8.62
N CYS A 247 -1.56 0.81 -7.50
CA CYS A 247 -1.24 2.10 -6.90
C CYS A 247 -0.32 2.92 -7.81
N MET A 248 0.67 2.30 -8.46
CA MET A 248 1.55 2.97 -9.44
C MET A 248 0.75 3.42 -10.66
N LEU A 249 -0.07 2.57 -11.24
CA LEU A 249 -0.92 2.91 -12.39
C LEU A 249 -1.87 4.06 -12.04
N ALA A 250 -2.54 4.01 -10.88
CA ALA A 250 -3.42 5.07 -10.43
C ALA A 250 -2.67 6.38 -10.18
N CYS A 251 -1.50 6.34 -9.54
CA CYS A 251 -0.69 7.51 -9.25
C CYS A 251 -0.25 8.22 -10.53
N ILE A 252 0.29 7.48 -11.47
CA ILE A 252 0.98 8.02 -12.64
C ILE A 252 0.01 8.27 -13.81
N LEU A 253 -0.81 7.28 -14.15
CA LEU A 253 -1.69 7.33 -15.32
C LEU A 253 -3.05 7.94 -15.03
N GLY A 254 -3.53 7.84 -13.77
CA GLY A 254 -4.82 8.35 -13.36
C GLY A 254 -4.98 9.83 -13.69
N GLN A 255 -6.16 10.23 -14.10
CA GLN A 255 -6.52 11.63 -14.24
C GLN A 255 -6.84 12.24 -12.87
N ASN A 256 -6.98 13.56 -12.84
CA ASN A 256 -7.32 14.24 -11.59
C ASN A 256 -8.69 13.77 -11.08
N ARG A 257 -8.76 13.40 -9.80
CA ARG A 257 -9.94 12.89 -9.08
C ARG A 257 -10.37 11.47 -9.45
N GLU A 258 -9.56 10.71 -10.17
CA GLU A 258 -9.90 9.32 -10.48
C GLU A 258 -9.65 8.38 -9.30
N ILE A 259 -10.54 7.38 -9.20
CA ILE A 259 -10.48 6.28 -8.24
C ILE A 259 -10.32 4.98 -9.01
N PHE A 260 -9.19 4.34 -8.85
CA PHE A 260 -8.89 3.05 -9.49
C PHE A 260 -9.37 1.89 -8.61
N PHE A 261 -9.83 0.82 -9.23
CA PHE A 261 -10.15 -0.44 -8.55
C PHE A 261 -9.93 -1.63 -9.49
N PRO A 262 -9.50 -2.80 -8.96
CA PRO A 262 -9.31 -3.99 -9.78
C PRO A 262 -10.67 -4.55 -10.21
N LYS A 263 -10.77 -4.99 -11.47
CA LYS A 263 -11.96 -5.69 -11.98
C LYS A 263 -11.89 -7.16 -11.56
N LEU A 264 -12.62 -7.52 -10.52
CA LEU A 264 -12.67 -8.87 -9.96
C LEU A 264 -14.12 -9.38 -9.99
N GLY A 265 -14.33 -10.59 -10.51
CA GLY A 265 -15.63 -11.26 -10.56
C GLY A 265 -15.95 -12.02 -9.27
N ALA A 266 -17.22 -12.28 -9.00
CA ALA A 266 -17.66 -12.96 -7.77
C ALA A 266 -17.05 -14.37 -7.60
N GLU A 267 -16.69 -15.03 -8.68
CA GLU A 267 -16.02 -16.32 -8.73
C GLU A 267 -14.59 -16.30 -8.14
N GLN A 268 -13.99 -15.12 -8.04
CA GLN A 268 -12.65 -14.93 -7.47
C GLN A 268 -12.66 -14.71 -5.95
N MET A 269 -13.84 -14.75 -5.33
CA MET A 269 -13.96 -14.61 -3.87
C MET A 269 -13.58 -15.92 -3.18
N MET A 270 -12.81 -15.82 -2.09
CA MET A 270 -12.41 -16.95 -1.26
C MET A 270 -12.79 -16.74 0.21
N THR A 271 -13.04 -17.83 0.94
CA THR A 271 -13.15 -17.81 2.40
C THR A 271 -11.79 -17.87 3.06
N PHE A 272 -11.67 -17.29 4.25
CA PHE A 272 -10.42 -17.41 5.02
C PHE A 272 -10.16 -18.84 5.47
N SER A 273 -11.21 -19.63 5.74
CA SER A 273 -11.08 -21.04 6.12
C SER A 273 -10.47 -21.87 4.99
N SER A 274 -10.95 -21.71 3.74
CA SER A 274 -10.37 -22.47 2.62
C SER A 274 -8.88 -22.15 2.39
N ILE A 275 -8.47 -20.92 2.66
CA ILE A 275 -7.05 -20.53 2.60
C ILE A 275 -6.26 -21.15 3.75
N ALA A 276 -6.84 -21.15 4.97
CA ALA A 276 -6.20 -21.74 6.14
C ALA A 276 -5.96 -23.25 5.96
N ASP A 277 -6.96 -23.98 5.43
CA ASP A 277 -6.87 -25.43 5.18
C ASP A 277 -5.76 -25.74 4.18
N ARG A 278 -5.71 -25.02 3.05
CA ARG A 278 -4.64 -25.19 2.04
C ARG A 278 -3.27 -24.83 2.60
N PHE A 279 -3.19 -23.76 3.37
CA PHE A 279 -1.93 -23.31 3.99
C PHE A 279 -1.41 -24.33 5.00
N LEU A 280 -2.29 -24.89 5.84
CA LEU A 280 -1.93 -25.92 6.82
C LEU A 280 -1.50 -27.21 6.11
N HIS A 281 -2.26 -27.67 5.12
CA HIS A 281 -1.94 -28.89 4.37
C HIS A 281 -0.54 -28.82 3.74
N LEU A 282 -0.22 -27.73 3.02
CA LEU A 282 1.08 -27.57 2.39
C LEU A 282 2.21 -27.35 3.39
N SER A 283 1.96 -26.72 4.54
CA SER A 283 2.98 -26.56 5.57
C SER A 283 3.32 -27.89 6.27
N LEU A 284 2.36 -28.81 6.42
CA LEU A 284 2.59 -30.15 6.99
C LEU A 284 3.40 -31.07 6.08
N ILE A 285 3.29 -30.89 4.75
CA ILE A 285 4.09 -31.66 3.79
C ILE A 285 5.58 -31.26 3.83
N HIS A 286 5.89 -30.07 4.35
CA HIS A 286 7.25 -29.54 4.40
C HIS A 286 7.89 -29.59 5.81
N ILE A 287 7.23 -30.17 6.79
CA ILE A 287 7.76 -30.49 8.12
C ILE A 287 8.22 -31.96 8.17
#